data_75fe4e804fe63405986b196a2baa9a82
#
_entry.id   75fe4e804fe63405986b196a2baa9a82
#
_cell.length_a   1.000
_cell.length_b   1.000
_cell.length_c   1.000
_cell.angle_alpha   90.00
_cell.angle_beta   90.00
_cell.angle_gamma   90.00
#
_symmetry.space_group_name_H-M   'P 1'
#
loop_
_entity.id
_entity.type
_entity.pdbx_description
1 polymer ?
#
loop_
_entity_poly.entity_id
_entity_poly.type
_entity_poly.pdbx_seq_one_letter_code
_entity_poly.pdbx_strand_id
1 'polypeptide(L)'
;MKTQKIKKRFVLLCVLAVLLALIIWTAWGNTALMVNTISVSSDRIPAGFSGYRIAQVSDLHNAEFGAGNTKLLQTISENTPNIIVITGDLIDMNHTNMDTVLDFIKNAVQIAPIYYVTGNHEAALSQYDKLKEGLKSVGVIVLEDKAVQLENNGSTVTLIGLSDPNFAIRNDVFDETPAMVSTKLNDLLESENDYTILLSHRPELFETYINCGVDLVFSGHAHGGQFRLPFIGGLVAPNQGLFPKYDAGLYTDANTNMVVSRGIGNSIIPFRFNNRPEVVLVELRSES
;
A
#
# COMPACT_ATOMS: atom_id res chain seq x y z
N MET A 1 -30.55 -20.90 -45.65
CA MET A 1 -30.90 -19.75 -44.76
C MET A 1 -31.14 -20.14 -43.29
N LYS A 2 -31.87 -21.19 -42.92
CA LYS A 2 -32.10 -21.58 -41.49
C LYS A 2 -30.81 -21.90 -40.71
N THR A 3 -29.90 -22.70 -41.30
CA THR A 3 -28.62 -23.10 -40.66
C THR A 3 -27.68 -21.92 -40.36
N GLN A 4 -27.64 -20.91 -41.22
CA GLN A 4 -26.85 -19.72 -41.03
C GLN A 4 -27.40 -18.81 -39.87
N LYS A 5 -28.73 -18.76 -39.71
CA LYS A 5 -29.37 -18.06 -38.59
C LYS A 5 -29.10 -18.76 -37.26
N ILE A 6 -29.07 -20.09 -37.24
CA ILE A 6 -28.75 -20.88 -36.04
C ILE A 6 -27.29 -20.65 -35.61
N LYS A 7 -26.35 -20.72 -36.58
CA LYS A 7 -24.93 -20.43 -36.27
C LYS A 7 -24.71 -19.01 -35.75
N LYS A 8 -25.36 -18.01 -36.34
CA LYS A 8 -25.27 -16.61 -35.82
C LYS A 8 -25.83 -16.45 -34.41
N ARG A 9 -26.97 -17.10 -34.10
CA ARG A 9 -27.55 -17.10 -32.75
C ARG A 9 -26.64 -17.79 -31.74
N PHE A 10 -26.03 -18.91 -32.10
CA PHE A 10 -25.08 -19.62 -31.25
C PHE A 10 -23.84 -18.79 -30.96
N VAL A 11 -23.25 -18.18 -31.99
CA VAL A 11 -22.10 -17.26 -31.79
C VAL A 11 -22.47 -16.08 -30.88
N LEU A 12 -23.65 -15.47 -31.07
CA LEU A 12 -24.12 -14.39 -30.20
C LEU A 12 -24.27 -14.85 -28.75
N LEU A 13 -24.84 -16.03 -28.51
CA LEU A 13 -24.97 -16.60 -27.16
C LEU A 13 -23.61 -16.85 -26.52
N CYS A 14 -22.64 -17.38 -27.29
CA CYS A 14 -21.28 -17.57 -26.81
C CYS A 14 -20.61 -16.20 -26.40
N VAL A 15 -20.77 -15.19 -27.25
CA VAL A 15 -20.26 -13.86 -26.97
C VAL A 15 -20.90 -13.27 -25.69
N LEU A 16 -22.23 -13.38 -25.57
CA LEU A 16 -22.93 -12.91 -24.37
C LEU A 16 -22.51 -13.67 -23.12
N ALA A 17 -22.30 -14.97 -23.20
CA ALA A 17 -21.79 -15.78 -22.09
C ALA A 17 -20.38 -15.34 -21.65
N VAL A 18 -19.49 -15.08 -22.61
CA VAL A 18 -18.14 -14.59 -22.33
C VAL A 18 -18.19 -13.20 -21.68
N LEU A 19 -19.00 -12.29 -22.20
CA LEU A 19 -19.17 -10.95 -21.61
C LEU A 19 -19.72 -11.03 -20.18
N LEU A 20 -20.72 -11.87 -19.95
CA LEU A 20 -21.27 -12.08 -18.60
C LEU A 20 -20.20 -12.66 -17.65
N ALA A 21 -19.42 -13.63 -18.11
CA ALA A 21 -18.33 -14.19 -17.32
C ALA A 21 -17.27 -13.13 -16.97
N LEU A 22 -16.91 -12.26 -17.91
CA LEU A 22 -15.98 -11.14 -17.65
C LEU A 22 -16.54 -10.13 -16.65
N ILE A 23 -17.84 -9.81 -16.73
CA ILE A 23 -18.51 -8.92 -15.77
C ILE A 23 -18.47 -9.53 -14.36
N ILE A 24 -18.84 -10.82 -14.23
CA ILE A 24 -18.81 -11.52 -12.95
C ILE A 24 -17.39 -11.59 -12.40
N TRP A 25 -16.42 -11.91 -13.25
CA TRP A 25 -15.00 -11.95 -12.88
C TRP A 25 -14.51 -10.60 -12.36
N THR A 26 -14.85 -9.52 -13.07
CA THR A 26 -14.47 -8.15 -12.68
C THR A 26 -15.14 -7.75 -11.37
N ALA A 27 -16.45 -7.99 -11.21
CA ALA A 27 -17.16 -7.69 -9.97
C ALA A 27 -16.61 -8.46 -8.77
N TRP A 28 -16.35 -9.76 -8.93
CA TRP A 28 -15.71 -10.58 -7.90
C TRP A 28 -14.29 -10.07 -7.59
N GLY A 29 -13.49 -9.77 -8.62
CA GLY A 29 -12.12 -9.28 -8.45
C GLY A 29 -12.01 -7.97 -7.68
N ASN A 30 -13.05 -7.11 -7.72
CA ASN A 30 -13.09 -5.85 -6.97
C ASN A 30 -13.52 -6.02 -5.50
N THR A 31 -14.14 -7.15 -5.14
CA THR A 31 -14.64 -7.40 -3.79
C THR A 31 -13.92 -8.52 -3.05
N ALA A 32 -13.12 -9.31 -3.77
CA ALA A 32 -12.40 -10.45 -3.24
C ALA A 32 -11.03 -10.02 -2.70
N LEU A 33 -11.03 -9.55 -1.44
CA LEU A 33 -9.79 -9.23 -0.73
C LEU A 33 -8.84 -10.44 -0.72
N MET A 34 -7.55 -10.19 -0.88
CA MET A 34 -6.50 -11.22 -0.80
C MET A 34 -5.43 -10.83 0.21
N VAL A 35 -4.73 -11.83 0.73
CA VAL A 35 -3.48 -11.65 1.46
C VAL A 35 -2.33 -12.06 0.56
N ASN A 36 -1.34 -11.19 0.47
CA ASN A 36 -0.08 -11.47 -0.22
C ASN A 36 1.03 -11.55 0.82
N THR A 37 1.57 -12.74 1.04
CA THR A 37 2.65 -12.94 2.03
C THR A 37 4.00 -12.87 1.34
N ILE A 38 4.87 -12.01 1.85
CA ILE A 38 6.23 -11.76 1.36
C ILE A 38 7.20 -12.02 2.51
N SER A 39 8.24 -12.83 2.27
CA SER A 39 9.35 -12.98 3.21
C SER A 39 10.50 -12.08 2.77
N VAL A 40 11.01 -11.26 3.68
CA VAL A 40 12.20 -10.42 3.48
C VAL A 40 13.29 -10.98 4.38
N SER A 41 14.38 -11.44 3.75
CA SER A 41 15.54 -12.02 4.43
C SER A 41 16.74 -11.09 4.30
N SER A 42 17.50 -10.92 5.38
CA SER A 42 18.75 -10.15 5.38
C SER A 42 19.58 -10.52 6.62
N ASP A 43 20.88 -10.47 6.49
CA ASP A 43 21.85 -10.59 7.60
C ASP A 43 21.83 -9.32 8.49
N ARG A 44 21.32 -8.20 7.99
CA ARG A 44 21.11 -6.95 8.74
C ARG A 44 19.87 -6.99 9.62
N ILE A 45 18.90 -7.90 9.40
CA ILE A 45 17.73 -8.04 10.27
C ILE A 45 18.20 -8.64 11.61
N PRO A 46 17.99 -7.90 12.74
CA PRO A 46 18.39 -8.41 14.04
C PRO A 46 17.64 -9.70 14.41
N ALA A 47 18.32 -10.64 15.07
CA ALA A 47 17.76 -11.95 15.41
C ALA A 47 16.42 -11.88 16.17
N GLY A 48 16.23 -10.86 17.02
CA GLY A 48 14.97 -10.64 17.73
C GLY A 48 13.78 -10.33 16.82
N PHE A 49 14.02 -9.90 15.58
CA PHE A 49 12.97 -9.63 14.57
C PHE A 49 12.75 -10.81 13.60
N SER A 50 13.44 -11.92 13.75
CA SER A 50 13.15 -13.10 12.92
C SER A 50 11.75 -13.64 13.24
N GLY A 51 10.88 -13.75 12.20
CA GLY A 51 9.47 -14.09 12.32
C GLY A 51 8.55 -12.91 12.64
N TYR A 52 9.07 -11.68 12.71
CA TYR A 52 8.27 -10.48 12.94
C TYR A 52 7.38 -10.19 11.73
N ARG A 53 6.08 -9.99 11.97
CA ARG A 53 5.06 -9.83 10.92
C ARG A 53 4.54 -8.41 10.88
N ILE A 54 4.58 -7.83 9.70
CA ILE A 54 4.11 -6.47 9.40
C ILE A 54 2.96 -6.58 8.41
N ALA A 55 1.75 -6.17 8.81
CA ALA A 55 0.62 -6.07 7.89
C ALA A 55 0.59 -4.68 7.27
N GLN A 56 0.68 -4.60 5.94
CA GLN A 56 0.54 -3.35 5.21
C GLN A 56 -0.88 -3.20 4.68
N VAL A 57 -1.50 -2.08 5.00
CA VAL A 57 -2.74 -1.54 4.44
C VAL A 57 -2.39 -0.26 3.69
N SER A 58 -2.83 -0.12 2.45
CA SER A 58 -2.55 1.06 1.63
C SER A 58 -3.73 1.40 0.75
N ASP A 59 -3.86 2.67 0.39
CA ASP A 59 -4.82 3.12 -0.62
C ASP A 59 -6.24 2.62 -0.33
N LEU A 60 -6.73 2.83 0.90
CA LEU A 60 -8.07 2.41 1.32
C LEU A 60 -9.16 3.24 0.62
N HIS A 61 -8.94 4.54 0.39
CA HIS A 61 -9.87 5.46 -0.29
C HIS A 61 -11.32 5.35 0.19
N ASN A 62 -11.54 5.27 1.50
CA ASN A 62 -12.84 5.02 2.16
C ASN A 62 -13.54 3.72 1.72
N ALA A 63 -12.82 2.77 1.09
CA ALA A 63 -13.43 1.50 0.72
C ALA A 63 -13.88 0.71 1.95
N GLU A 64 -14.97 -0.05 1.79
CA GLU A 64 -15.54 -0.84 2.85
C GLU A 64 -15.69 -2.31 2.42
N PHE A 65 -15.05 -3.20 3.17
CA PHE A 65 -15.08 -4.65 2.94
C PHE A 65 -15.87 -5.35 4.06
N GLY A 66 -17.16 -5.60 3.80
CA GLY A 66 -18.14 -5.98 4.80
C GLY A 66 -18.58 -4.76 5.62
N ALA A 67 -19.72 -4.84 6.30
CA ALA A 67 -20.22 -3.72 7.10
C ALA A 67 -19.19 -3.32 8.17
N GLY A 68 -18.78 -2.03 8.20
CA GLY A 68 -17.77 -1.52 9.12
C GLY A 68 -16.38 -2.15 8.91
N ASN A 69 -16.04 -2.53 7.68
CA ASN A 69 -14.78 -3.18 7.33
C ASN A 69 -14.51 -4.52 8.04
N THR A 70 -15.57 -5.24 8.46
CA THR A 70 -15.43 -6.50 9.23
C THR A 70 -14.57 -7.54 8.50
N LYS A 71 -14.69 -7.67 7.17
CA LYS A 71 -13.86 -8.60 6.39
C LYS A 71 -12.39 -8.21 6.35
N LEU A 72 -12.11 -6.91 6.21
CA LEU A 72 -10.74 -6.40 6.22
C LEU A 72 -10.10 -6.62 7.60
N LEU A 73 -10.81 -6.27 8.67
CA LEU A 73 -10.37 -6.47 10.06
C LEU A 73 -10.12 -7.94 10.36
N GLN A 74 -11.03 -8.83 9.96
CA GLN A 74 -10.87 -10.27 10.11
C GLN A 74 -9.63 -10.76 9.36
N THR A 75 -9.45 -10.32 8.10
CA THR A 75 -8.28 -10.68 7.28
C THR A 75 -6.98 -10.27 7.96
N ILE A 76 -6.91 -9.05 8.53
CA ILE A 76 -5.71 -8.59 9.25
C ILE A 76 -5.49 -9.43 10.52
N SER A 77 -6.54 -9.64 11.32
CA SER A 77 -6.47 -10.35 12.60
C SER A 77 -6.03 -11.83 12.45
N GLU A 78 -6.56 -12.53 11.45
CA GLU A 78 -6.21 -13.93 11.16
C GLU A 78 -4.74 -14.12 10.82
N ASN A 79 -4.07 -13.08 10.34
CA ASN A 79 -2.64 -13.09 10.00
C ASN A 79 -1.73 -12.69 11.16
N THR A 80 -2.27 -12.40 12.33
CA THR A 80 -1.55 -12.13 13.59
C THR A 80 -0.32 -11.23 13.42
N PRO A 81 -0.47 -10.00 12.90
CA PRO A 81 0.66 -9.10 12.73
C PRO A 81 1.18 -8.57 14.07
N ASN A 82 2.46 -8.30 14.17
CA ASN A 82 3.06 -7.59 15.29
C ASN A 82 2.76 -6.08 15.24
N ILE A 83 2.74 -5.52 14.01
CA ILE A 83 2.34 -4.14 13.74
C ILE A 83 1.53 -4.08 12.44
N ILE A 84 0.74 -3.01 12.32
CA ILE A 84 0.08 -2.62 11.07
C ILE A 84 0.73 -1.33 10.59
N VAL A 85 1.13 -1.30 9.32
CA VAL A 85 1.63 -0.09 8.67
C VAL A 85 0.63 0.39 7.63
N ILE A 86 0.35 1.67 7.63
CA ILE A 86 -0.56 2.29 6.67
C ILE A 86 0.24 3.27 5.82
N THR A 87 0.31 2.97 4.52
CA THR A 87 1.19 3.67 3.60
C THR A 87 0.46 4.70 2.72
N GLY A 88 -0.45 5.45 3.35
CA GLY A 88 -1.14 6.59 2.74
C GLY A 88 -2.46 6.25 2.04
N ASP A 89 -3.13 7.30 1.59
CA ASP A 89 -4.40 7.28 0.87
C ASP A 89 -5.49 6.48 1.59
N LEU A 90 -5.60 6.68 2.93
CA LEU A 90 -6.71 6.16 3.72
C LEU A 90 -8.04 6.74 3.27
N ILE A 91 -8.03 7.99 2.84
CA ILE A 91 -9.21 8.76 2.47
C ILE A 91 -9.20 9.09 0.97
N ASP A 92 -10.36 9.21 0.36
CA ASP A 92 -10.50 9.79 -0.97
C ASP A 92 -10.79 11.28 -0.85
N MET A 93 -9.96 12.12 -1.50
CA MET A 93 -10.07 13.58 -1.43
C MET A 93 -11.36 14.11 -2.05
N ASN A 94 -11.95 13.40 -3.03
CA ASN A 94 -13.16 13.81 -3.74
C ASN A 94 -14.44 13.30 -3.06
N HIS A 95 -14.34 12.15 -2.36
CA HIS A 95 -15.46 11.47 -1.72
C HIS A 95 -15.14 11.18 -0.25
N THR A 96 -14.72 12.23 0.46
CA THR A 96 -14.26 12.15 1.85
C THR A 96 -15.32 11.59 2.79
N ASN A 97 -14.99 10.50 3.50
CA ASN A 97 -15.79 9.93 4.58
C ASN A 97 -14.89 9.57 5.78
N MET A 98 -14.68 10.55 6.66
CA MET A 98 -13.81 10.38 7.82
C MET A 98 -14.36 9.34 8.82
N ASP A 99 -15.67 9.26 8.96
CA ASP A 99 -16.31 8.36 9.93
C ASP A 99 -16.02 6.90 9.58
N THR A 100 -16.16 6.51 8.30
CA THR A 100 -15.82 5.15 7.83
C THR A 100 -14.36 4.80 8.10
N VAL A 101 -13.44 5.75 7.85
CA VAL A 101 -12.01 5.54 8.10
C VAL A 101 -11.72 5.42 9.58
N LEU A 102 -12.23 6.34 10.40
CA LEU A 102 -11.99 6.33 11.84
C LEU A 102 -12.61 5.11 12.53
N ASP A 103 -13.77 4.65 12.07
CA ASP A 103 -14.39 3.42 12.57
C ASP A 103 -13.54 2.18 12.23
N PHE A 104 -13.00 2.10 11.01
CA PHE A 104 -12.05 1.04 10.66
C PHE A 104 -10.81 1.08 11.56
N ILE A 105 -10.17 2.23 11.69
CA ILE A 105 -8.94 2.41 12.46
C ILE A 105 -9.15 2.10 13.94
N LYS A 106 -10.27 2.56 14.54
CA LYS A 106 -10.63 2.29 15.93
C LYS A 106 -10.70 0.79 16.26
N ASN A 107 -11.11 -0.02 15.30
CA ASN A 107 -11.11 -1.47 15.45
C ASN A 107 -9.76 -2.10 15.10
N ALA A 108 -9.05 -1.57 14.12
CA ALA A 108 -7.75 -2.10 13.69
C ALA A 108 -6.65 -1.92 14.76
N VAL A 109 -6.67 -0.83 15.54
CA VAL A 109 -5.71 -0.62 16.66
C VAL A 109 -5.85 -1.65 17.77
N GLN A 110 -7.00 -2.37 17.85
CA GLN A 110 -7.21 -3.46 18.80
C GLN A 110 -6.52 -4.76 18.36
N ILE A 111 -6.09 -4.85 17.09
CA ILE A 111 -5.39 -6.02 16.53
C ILE A 111 -3.89 -5.89 16.79
N ALA A 112 -3.30 -4.75 16.44
CA ALA A 112 -1.89 -4.46 16.62
C ALA A 112 -1.64 -2.94 16.59
N PRO A 113 -0.50 -2.44 17.11
CA PRO A 113 -0.08 -1.04 16.96
C PRO A 113 -0.08 -0.60 15.49
N ILE A 114 -0.60 0.61 15.22
CA ILE A 114 -0.68 1.16 13.86
C ILE A 114 0.30 2.31 13.70
N TYR A 115 1.13 2.23 12.66
CA TYR A 115 2.00 3.31 12.19
C TYR A 115 1.49 3.80 10.83
N TYR A 116 1.34 5.09 10.68
CA TYR A 116 0.70 5.70 9.53
C TYR A 116 1.56 6.80 8.93
N VAL A 117 1.64 6.82 7.60
CA VAL A 117 2.14 7.93 6.80
C VAL A 117 1.07 8.39 5.82
N THR A 118 1.21 9.62 5.34
CA THR A 118 0.26 10.25 4.42
C THR A 118 0.52 9.82 2.98
N GLY A 119 -0.54 9.84 2.15
CA GLY A 119 -0.46 9.79 0.70
C GLY A 119 -0.84 11.13 0.06
N ASN A 120 -0.97 11.13 -1.25
CA ASN A 120 -1.30 12.35 -1.99
C ASN A 120 -2.76 12.80 -1.80
N HIS A 121 -3.67 11.90 -1.49
CA HIS A 121 -5.05 12.26 -1.16
C HIS A 121 -5.14 13.02 0.16
N GLU A 122 -4.37 12.64 1.17
CA GLU A 122 -4.26 13.40 2.41
C GLU A 122 -3.65 14.79 2.17
N ALA A 123 -2.61 14.89 1.33
CA ALA A 123 -1.98 16.17 1.01
C ALA A 123 -2.93 17.15 0.29
N ALA A 124 -3.88 16.62 -0.48
CA ALA A 124 -4.91 17.41 -1.15
C ALA A 124 -6.15 17.69 -0.28
N LEU A 125 -6.27 17.03 0.89
CA LEU A 125 -7.43 17.15 1.76
C LEU A 125 -7.36 18.41 2.62
N SER A 126 -8.29 19.35 2.44
CA SER A 126 -8.35 20.59 3.23
C SER A 126 -8.60 20.36 4.75
N GLN A 127 -9.13 19.21 5.12
CA GLN A 127 -9.45 18.82 6.50
C GLN A 127 -8.45 17.78 7.06
N TYR A 128 -7.24 17.72 6.51
CA TYR A 128 -6.25 16.72 6.93
C TYR A 128 -5.93 16.79 8.43
N ASP A 129 -5.80 17.99 9.00
CA ASP A 129 -5.53 18.15 10.44
C ASP A 129 -6.62 17.48 11.29
N LYS A 130 -7.89 17.56 10.90
CA LYS A 130 -8.98 16.89 11.59
C LYS A 130 -8.87 15.36 11.51
N LEU A 131 -8.51 14.82 10.33
CA LEU A 131 -8.24 13.39 10.16
C LEU A 131 -7.10 12.94 11.07
N LYS A 132 -5.99 13.68 11.06
CA LYS A 132 -4.79 13.41 11.86
C LYS A 132 -5.10 13.40 13.37
N GLU A 133 -5.85 14.38 13.85
CA GLU A 133 -6.30 14.42 15.24
C GLU A 133 -7.17 13.20 15.58
N GLY A 134 -8.10 12.85 14.70
CA GLY A 134 -8.93 11.67 14.83
C GLY A 134 -8.10 10.38 14.92
N LEU A 135 -7.13 10.18 14.04
CA LEU A 135 -6.22 9.04 14.04
C LEU A 135 -5.41 8.96 15.35
N LYS A 136 -4.84 10.08 15.80
CA LYS A 136 -4.10 10.13 17.07
C LYS A 136 -4.99 9.84 18.28
N SER A 137 -6.23 10.31 18.27
CA SER A 137 -7.17 10.12 19.39
C SER A 137 -7.53 8.66 19.63
N VAL A 138 -7.44 7.82 18.60
CA VAL A 138 -7.70 6.36 18.68
C VAL A 138 -6.41 5.53 18.84
N GLY A 139 -5.25 6.16 18.96
CA GLY A 139 -3.98 5.50 19.27
C GLY A 139 -3.07 5.20 18.08
N VAL A 140 -3.32 5.79 16.91
CA VAL A 140 -2.41 5.66 15.75
C VAL A 140 -1.15 6.50 15.96
N ILE A 141 0.00 5.92 15.64
CA ILE A 141 1.29 6.60 15.62
C ILE A 141 1.46 7.22 14.22
N VAL A 142 1.28 8.52 14.13
CA VAL A 142 1.41 9.28 12.88
C VAL A 142 2.86 9.69 12.69
N LEU A 143 3.49 9.17 11.64
CA LEU A 143 4.88 9.43 11.28
C LEU A 143 4.94 10.43 10.13
N GLU A 144 5.05 11.69 10.46
CA GLU A 144 5.24 12.79 9.51
C GLU A 144 6.67 13.28 9.60
N ASP A 145 7.51 12.81 8.68
CA ASP A 145 8.95 13.07 8.66
C ASP A 145 9.59 12.78 10.03
N LYS A 146 9.36 11.55 10.54
CA LYS A 146 9.81 11.11 11.88
C LYS A 146 10.32 9.68 11.85
N ALA A 147 11.26 9.42 12.76
CA ALA A 147 11.75 8.09 13.09
C ALA A 147 11.30 7.67 14.49
N VAL A 148 11.06 6.38 14.68
CA VAL A 148 10.82 5.75 15.98
C VAL A 148 11.55 4.41 16.04
N GLN A 149 11.91 3.99 17.25
CA GLN A 149 12.51 2.68 17.48
C GLN A 149 11.41 1.65 17.74
N LEU A 150 11.47 0.52 17.02
CA LEU A 150 10.71 -0.67 17.33
C LEU A 150 11.58 -1.63 18.13
N GLU A 151 11.05 -2.14 19.23
CA GLU A 151 11.75 -3.10 20.08
C GLU A 151 11.07 -4.47 20.00
N ASN A 152 11.83 -5.52 19.79
CA ASN A 152 11.33 -6.90 19.84
C ASN A 152 12.43 -7.86 20.31
N ASN A 153 12.13 -8.66 21.32
CA ASN A 153 13.04 -9.67 21.89
C ASN A 153 14.47 -9.13 22.18
N GLY A 154 14.57 -7.91 22.70
CA GLY A 154 15.85 -7.27 23.05
C GLY A 154 16.66 -6.75 21.86
N SER A 155 16.08 -6.72 20.68
CA SER A 155 16.65 -6.10 19.48
C SER A 155 15.83 -4.85 19.10
N THR A 156 16.45 -3.94 18.34
CA THR A 156 15.82 -2.73 17.84
C THR A 156 15.93 -2.62 16.32
N VAL A 157 14.94 -2.01 15.69
CA VAL A 157 14.97 -1.54 14.29
C VAL A 157 14.39 -0.14 14.22
N THR A 158 14.89 0.67 13.30
CA THR A 158 14.39 2.03 13.10
C THR A 158 13.25 2.03 12.09
N LEU A 159 12.06 2.51 12.50
CA LEU A 159 10.92 2.74 11.62
C LEU A 159 10.82 4.23 11.30
N ILE A 160 10.97 4.57 10.01
CA ILE A 160 10.92 5.94 9.50
C ILE A 160 9.62 6.12 8.74
N GLY A 161 8.95 7.26 8.91
CA GLY A 161 7.80 7.64 8.11
C GLY A 161 8.00 8.99 7.44
N LEU A 162 7.79 9.03 6.12
CA LEU A 162 7.81 10.26 5.34
C LEU A 162 6.39 10.74 5.03
N SER A 163 6.18 12.03 5.18
CA SER A 163 5.01 12.70 4.61
C SER A 163 5.04 12.67 3.09
N ASP A 164 3.88 12.56 2.45
CA ASP A 164 3.82 12.65 0.99
C ASP A 164 4.42 13.98 0.50
N PRO A 165 5.25 13.96 -0.55
CA PRO A 165 5.90 15.15 -1.08
C PRO A 165 4.94 16.30 -1.42
N ASN A 166 3.69 16.01 -1.78
CA ASN A 166 2.69 17.03 -2.12
C ASN A 166 2.31 17.95 -0.95
N PHE A 167 2.66 17.63 0.29
CA PHE A 167 2.54 18.57 1.41
C PHE A 167 3.52 19.76 1.29
N ALA A 168 4.67 19.55 0.68
CA ALA A 168 5.69 20.56 0.51
C ALA A 168 5.66 21.23 -0.87
N ILE A 169 5.30 20.48 -1.92
CA ILE A 169 5.37 20.90 -3.31
C ILE A 169 3.94 21.03 -3.85
N ARG A 170 3.40 22.26 -3.84
CA ARG A 170 2.03 22.54 -4.29
C ARG A 170 1.81 22.52 -5.81
N ASN A 171 2.87 22.46 -6.62
CA ASN A 171 2.80 22.42 -8.08
C ASN A 171 3.84 21.40 -8.56
N ASP A 172 3.45 20.21 -8.86
CA ASP A 172 4.10 19.10 -9.60
C ASP A 172 5.53 19.32 -10.16
N VAL A 173 6.42 19.92 -9.39
CA VAL A 173 7.84 20.05 -9.77
C VAL A 173 8.55 18.77 -9.32
N PHE A 174 8.26 17.68 -10.06
CA PHE A 174 8.81 16.34 -9.77
C PHE A 174 10.33 16.30 -9.77
N ASP A 175 10.98 17.19 -10.49
CA ASP A 175 12.45 17.21 -10.59
C ASP A 175 13.14 17.51 -9.24
N GLU A 176 12.49 18.20 -8.32
CA GLU A 176 13.05 18.53 -6.99
C GLU A 176 12.68 17.51 -5.90
N THR A 177 11.70 16.65 -6.16
CA THR A 177 11.19 15.68 -5.17
C THR A 177 12.26 14.71 -4.67
N PRO A 178 13.09 14.07 -5.52
CA PRO A 178 14.14 13.17 -5.05
C PRO A 178 15.15 13.82 -4.13
N ALA A 179 15.58 15.04 -4.43
CA ALA A 179 16.56 15.78 -3.61
C ALA A 179 15.98 16.16 -2.24
N MET A 180 14.72 16.63 -2.21
CA MET A 180 14.01 16.94 -0.96
C MET A 180 13.84 15.70 -0.09
N VAL A 181 13.42 14.59 -0.67
CA VAL A 181 13.23 13.31 0.05
C VAL A 181 14.55 12.78 0.55
N SER A 182 15.63 12.84 -0.26
CA SER A 182 16.97 12.46 0.18
C SER A 182 17.45 13.28 1.38
N THR A 183 17.23 14.59 1.36
CA THR A 183 17.60 15.46 2.49
C THR A 183 16.86 15.05 3.76
N LYS A 184 15.53 14.88 3.69
CA LYS A 184 14.73 14.45 4.84
C LYS A 184 15.15 13.08 5.38
N LEU A 185 15.42 12.11 4.49
CA LEU A 185 15.88 10.78 4.91
C LEU A 185 17.23 10.83 5.60
N ASN A 186 18.19 11.59 5.05
CA ASN A 186 19.51 11.73 5.67
C ASN A 186 19.44 12.37 7.05
N ASP A 187 18.49 13.30 7.27
CA ASP A 187 18.25 13.92 8.58
C ASP A 187 17.61 12.94 9.59
N LEU A 188 16.90 11.90 9.12
CA LEU A 188 16.19 10.93 9.96
C LEU A 188 16.97 9.62 10.20
N LEU A 189 17.98 9.33 9.37
CA LEU A 189 18.85 8.18 9.50
C LEU A 189 19.94 8.47 10.55
N GLU A 190 19.67 8.10 11.81
CA GLU A 190 20.55 8.42 12.96
C GLU A 190 21.79 7.51 13.03
N SER A 191 21.71 6.28 12.48
CA SER A 191 22.78 5.28 12.60
C SER A 191 22.87 4.42 11.34
N GLU A 192 24.07 4.31 10.77
CA GLU A 192 24.35 3.42 9.63
C GLU A 192 24.23 1.92 9.98
N ASN A 193 24.23 1.58 11.27
CA ASN A 193 24.25 0.20 11.74
C ASN A 193 22.87 -0.40 12.00
N ASP A 194 21.82 0.43 12.16
CA ASP A 194 20.50 -0.06 12.45
C ASP A 194 19.80 -0.55 11.17
N TYR A 195 19.02 -1.64 11.29
CA TYR A 195 18.12 -2.03 10.22
C TYR A 195 16.98 -1.02 10.13
N THR A 196 16.78 -0.46 8.94
CA THR A 196 15.85 0.64 8.71
C THR A 196 14.66 0.20 7.89
N ILE A 197 13.46 0.51 8.39
CA ILE A 197 12.18 0.31 7.69
C ILE A 197 11.60 1.69 7.38
N LEU A 198 11.33 1.95 6.12
CA LEU A 198 10.74 3.20 5.64
C LEU A 198 9.28 2.99 5.24
N LEU A 199 8.39 3.81 5.75
CA LEU A 199 7.04 3.99 5.23
C LEU A 199 7.03 5.24 4.33
N SER A 200 6.73 5.06 3.06
CA SER A 200 6.57 6.15 2.10
C SER A 200 5.55 5.75 1.04
N HIS A 201 4.63 6.66 0.72
CA HIS A 201 3.57 6.37 -0.24
C HIS A 201 4.09 6.14 -1.68
N ARG A 202 5.24 6.73 -2.06
CA ARG A 202 5.75 6.91 -3.42
C ARG A 202 6.75 5.84 -3.87
N PRO A 203 6.33 4.79 -4.61
CA PRO A 203 7.25 3.75 -5.08
C PRO A 203 8.20 4.22 -6.19
N GLU A 204 7.83 5.26 -6.95
CA GLU A 204 8.67 5.84 -8.00
C GLU A 204 9.97 6.48 -7.48
N LEU A 205 10.06 6.73 -6.17
CA LEU A 205 11.25 7.26 -5.52
C LEU A 205 12.23 6.16 -5.06
N PHE A 206 12.07 4.92 -5.50
CA PHE A 206 12.87 3.79 -5.03
C PHE A 206 14.38 4.02 -5.16
N GLU A 207 14.85 4.61 -6.27
CA GLU A 207 16.27 4.94 -6.45
C GLU A 207 16.78 5.92 -5.38
N THR A 208 15.95 6.85 -4.94
CA THR A 208 16.29 7.77 -3.84
C THR A 208 16.44 7.01 -2.53
N TYR A 209 15.56 6.06 -2.23
CA TYR A 209 15.63 5.25 -1.01
C TYR A 209 16.88 4.37 -0.98
N ILE A 210 17.24 3.77 -2.12
CA ILE A 210 18.49 3.00 -2.29
C ILE A 210 19.70 3.89 -1.99
N ASN A 211 19.76 5.07 -2.59
CA ASN A 211 20.88 6.00 -2.44
C ASN A 211 21.04 6.51 -0.99
N CYS A 212 19.95 6.52 -0.21
CA CYS A 212 19.99 6.85 1.20
C CYS A 212 20.31 5.65 2.12
N GLY A 213 20.41 4.43 1.57
CA GLY A 213 20.78 3.24 2.33
C GLY A 213 19.67 2.64 3.20
N VAL A 214 18.40 2.84 2.82
CA VAL A 214 17.25 2.21 3.51
C VAL A 214 17.22 0.71 3.23
N ASP A 215 16.94 -0.12 4.24
CA ASP A 215 16.94 -1.58 4.08
C ASP A 215 15.60 -2.11 3.53
N LEU A 216 14.46 -1.63 4.07
CA LEU A 216 13.13 -2.08 3.68
C LEU A 216 12.19 -0.89 3.53
N VAL A 217 11.47 -0.82 2.42
CA VAL A 217 10.49 0.22 2.11
C VAL A 217 9.11 -0.39 1.94
N PHE A 218 8.09 0.23 2.51
CA PHE A 218 6.69 -0.05 2.24
C PHE A 218 6.08 1.12 1.49
N SER A 219 5.50 0.84 0.30
CA SER A 219 4.86 1.86 -0.55
C SER A 219 3.50 1.43 -1.06
N GLY A 220 2.68 2.41 -1.41
CA GLY A 220 1.38 2.24 -2.06
C GLY A 220 1.32 2.91 -3.42
N HIS A 221 0.31 3.78 -3.64
CA HIS A 221 0.16 4.72 -4.76
C HIS A 221 -0.05 4.11 -6.15
N ALA A 222 0.60 2.99 -6.45
CA ALA A 222 0.59 2.38 -7.79
C ALA A 222 -0.71 1.63 -8.11
N HIS A 223 -1.56 1.35 -7.11
CA HIS A 223 -2.81 0.59 -7.27
C HIS A 223 -2.68 -0.71 -8.08
N GLY A 224 -1.52 -1.38 -8.02
CA GLY A 224 -1.21 -2.55 -8.83
C GLY A 224 -1.23 -2.30 -10.34
N GLY A 225 -1.12 -1.03 -10.75
CA GLY A 225 -1.27 -0.59 -12.15
C GLY A 225 -2.69 -0.64 -12.65
N GLN A 226 -3.70 -0.57 -11.77
CA GLN A 226 -5.15 -0.52 -11.96
C GLN A 226 -5.71 -1.70 -12.76
N PHE A 227 -5.25 -1.95 -13.97
CA PHE A 227 -5.54 -3.10 -14.84
C PHE A 227 -4.28 -3.94 -15.00
N ARG A 228 -4.38 -5.23 -14.72
CA ARG A 228 -3.23 -6.14 -14.85
C ARG A 228 -3.39 -7.09 -16.02
N LEU A 229 -2.42 -7.07 -16.91
CA LEU A 229 -2.36 -8.00 -18.02
C LEU A 229 -1.49 -9.21 -17.66
N PRO A 230 -1.92 -10.43 -18.02
CA PRO A 230 -1.10 -11.62 -17.82
C PRO A 230 0.28 -11.43 -18.46
N PHE A 231 1.34 -11.80 -17.74
CA PHE A 231 2.76 -11.74 -18.15
C PHE A 231 3.34 -10.32 -18.32
N ILE A 232 2.53 -9.26 -18.30
CA ILE A 232 2.98 -7.86 -18.48
C ILE A 232 3.00 -7.12 -17.15
N GLY A 233 2.02 -7.37 -16.27
CA GLY A 233 1.86 -6.62 -15.03
C GLY A 233 0.83 -5.50 -15.14
N GLY A 234 1.03 -4.44 -14.37
CA GLY A 234 0.15 -3.26 -14.31
C GLY A 234 0.19 -2.44 -15.60
N LEU A 235 -0.96 -1.87 -15.96
CA LEU A 235 -1.09 -1.09 -17.19
C LEU A 235 -0.77 0.40 -16.98
N VAL A 236 -1.24 0.98 -15.88
CA VAL A 236 -1.07 2.42 -15.61
C VAL A 236 -0.99 2.70 -14.11
N ALA A 237 0.00 3.47 -13.69
CA ALA A 237 0.10 3.96 -12.33
C ALA A 237 0.37 5.47 -12.31
N PRO A 238 -0.08 6.17 -11.26
CA PRO A 238 0.24 7.58 -11.08
C PRO A 238 1.76 7.78 -11.09
N ASN A 239 2.22 8.88 -11.63
CA ASN A 239 3.62 9.30 -11.70
C ASN A 239 4.59 8.35 -12.44
N GLN A 240 4.11 7.18 -12.89
CA GLN A 240 4.88 6.21 -13.66
C GLN A 240 4.32 6.02 -15.09
N GLY A 241 3.10 6.50 -15.37
CA GLY A 241 2.47 6.40 -16.70
C GLY A 241 2.07 4.98 -17.07
N LEU A 242 2.25 4.64 -18.36
CA LEU A 242 1.93 3.31 -18.90
C LEU A 242 3.06 2.32 -18.62
N PHE A 243 2.67 1.09 -18.26
CA PHE A 243 3.59 -0.01 -17.90
C PHE A 243 4.56 0.38 -16.78
N PRO A 244 4.02 0.70 -15.58
CA PRO A 244 4.82 1.19 -14.47
C PRO A 244 5.91 0.19 -14.06
N LYS A 245 7.08 0.71 -13.69
CA LYS A 245 8.21 -0.09 -13.22
C LYS A 245 7.91 -0.73 -11.85
N TYR A 246 7.20 0.00 -10.99
CA TYR A 246 6.88 -0.43 -9.63
C TYR A 246 5.37 -0.46 -9.43
N ASP A 247 4.74 -1.59 -9.73
CA ASP A 247 3.29 -1.73 -9.70
C ASP A 247 2.76 -2.53 -8.49
N ALA A 248 3.43 -3.61 -8.10
CA ALA A 248 3.04 -4.46 -6.97
C ALA A 248 4.09 -5.52 -6.64
N GLY A 249 4.18 -5.92 -5.38
CA GLY A 249 5.04 -7.00 -4.91
C GLY A 249 6.39 -6.52 -4.39
N LEU A 250 7.38 -7.41 -4.39
CA LEU A 250 8.72 -7.15 -3.87
C LEU A 250 9.67 -6.75 -4.99
N TYR A 251 10.36 -5.65 -4.80
CA TYR A 251 11.47 -5.18 -5.63
C TYR A 251 12.72 -5.15 -4.78
N THR A 252 13.82 -5.64 -5.33
CA THR A 252 15.12 -5.65 -4.64
C THR A 252 16.17 -5.04 -5.56
N ASP A 253 16.90 -4.08 -5.06
CA ASP A 253 18.06 -3.49 -5.73
C ASP A 253 19.10 -3.13 -4.69
N ALA A 254 20.38 -3.48 -4.97
CA ALA A 254 21.46 -3.43 -3.99
C ALA A 254 21.05 -4.14 -2.68
N ASN A 255 21.08 -3.44 -1.57
CA ASN A 255 20.70 -3.95 -0.25
C ASN A 255 19.28 -3.49 0.19
N THR A 256 18.55 -2.79 -0.68
CA THR A 256 17.23 -2.24 -0.39
C THR A 256 16.13 -3.11 -0.97
N ASN A 257 15.17 -3.45 -0.14
CA ASN A 257 13.93 -4.11 -0.52
C ASN A 257 12.78 -3.10 -0.51
N MET A 258 11.91 -3.11 -1.52
CA MET A 258 10.69 -2.31 -1.51
C MET A 258 9.49 -3.19 -1.78
N VAL A 259 8.52 -3.13 -0.88
CA VAL A 259 7.23 -3.78 -1.00
C VAL A 259 6.22 -2.73 -1.48
N VAL A 260 5.63 -2.98 -2.65
CA VAL A 260 4.58 -2.13 -3.23
C VAL A 260 3.25 -2.84 -3.12
N SER A 261 2.30 -2.22 -2.41
CA SER A 261 0.94 -2.73 -2.29
C SER A 261 0.10 -2.37 -3.52
N ARG A 262 -0.79 -3.30 -3.91
CA ARG A 262 -1.85 -2.99 -4.90
C ARG A 262 -2.94 -2.09 -4.33
N GLY A 263 -2.90 -1.82 -3.04
CA GLY A 263 -3.95 -1.06 -2.36
C GLY A 263 -5.26 -1.83 -2.22
N ILE A 264 -6.15 -1.28 -1.42
CA ILE A 264 -7.45 -1.89 -1.07
C ILE A 264 -8.60 -1.24 -1.83
N GLY A 265 -8.66 0.08 -1.84
CA GLY A 265 -9.72 0.84 -2.51
C GLY A 265 -9.43 1.15 -3.96
N ASN A 266 -10.35 1.86 -4.57
CA ASN A 266 -10.21 2.45 -5.90
C ASN A 266 -10.13 3.97 -5.78
N SER A 267 -9.34 4.59 -6.63
CA SER A 267 -9.22 6.04 -6.73
C SER A 267 -10.01 6.57 -7.94
N ILE A 268 -9.34 7.26 -8.86
CA ILE A 268 -9.95 7.90 -10.04
C ILE A 268 -10.70 6.89 -10.92
N ILE A 269 -10.15 5.72 -11.13
CA ILE A 269 -10.80 4.65 -11.92
C ILE A 269 -11.58 3.76 -10.94
N PRO A 270 -12.92 3.68 -11.03
CA PRO A 270 -13.76 3.07 -10.00
C PRO A 270 -13.78 1.53 -10.02
N PHE A 271 -12.96 0.89 -10.82
CA PHE A 271 -12.87 -0.57 -10.87
C PHE A 271 -11.46 -1.05 -11.27
N ARG A 272 -11.16 -2.27 -10.89
CA ARG A 272 -9.92 -3.00 -11.17
C ARG A 272 -10.21 -4.16 -12.12
N PHE A 273 -9.28 -4.50 -12.98
CA PHE A 273 -9.36 -5.69 -13.81
C PHE A 273 -8.14 -6.59 -13.54
N ASN A 274 -8.40 -7.86 -13.22
CA ASN A 274 -7.38 -8.86 -12.86
C ASN A 274 -6.38 -8.36 -11.78
N ASN A 275 -6.86 -7.51 -10.87
CA ASN A 275 -6.07 -6.80 -9.88
C ASN A 275 -6.86 -6.68 -8.56
N ARG A 276 -6.85 -7.76 -7.78
CA ARG A 276 -7.63 -7.84 -6.54
C ARG A 276 -7.06 -6.90 -5.47
N PRO A 277 -7.93 -6.29 -4.64
CA PRO A 277 -7.52 -5.61 -3.42
C PRO A 277 -6.70 -6.54 -2.53
N GLU A 278 -5.64 -6.02 -1.90
CA GLU A 278 -4.77 -6.85 -1.06
C GLU A 278 -4.38 -6.20 0.26
N VAL A 279 -4.22 -7.04 1.28
CA VAL A 279 -3.39 -6.78 2.45
C VAL A 279 -2.05 -7.48 2.19
N VAL A 280 -0.94 -6.77 2.34
CA VAL A 280 0.39 -7.40 2.24
C VAL A 280 0.84 -7.77 3.64
N LEU A 281 1.26 -9.02 3.83
CA LEU A 281 1.89 -9.50 5.05
C LEU A 281 3.37 -9.71 4.80
N VAL A 282 4.22 -8.92 5.43
CA VAL A 282 5.68 -9.11 5.37
C VAL A 282 6.16 -9.83 6.62
N GLU A 283 6.90 -10.91 6.43
CA GLU A 283 7.59 -11.63 7.49
C GLU A 283 9.11 -11.39 7.38
N LEU A 284 9.71 -10.80 8.41
CA LEU A 284 11.14 -10.57 8.48
C LEU A 284 11.86 -11.86 8.87
N ARG A 285 13.01 -12.13 8.23
CA ARG A 285 13.85 -13.30 8.51
C ARG A 285 15.30 -12.88 8.66
N SER A 286 15.86 -13.09 9.84
CA SER A 286 17.30 -12.94 10.07
C SER A 286 18.03 -14.08 9.41
N GLU A 287 19.09 -13.77 8.67
CA GLU A 287 20.03 -14.76 8.10
C GLU A 287 21.30 -14.90 8.94
N SER A 288 21.34 -14.28 10.12
CA SER A 288 22.44 -14.35 11.09
C SER A 288 22.45 -15.61 11.92
#